data_67465b65b648849a8bc897514bc36ed1
#
_entry.id   67465b65b648849a8bc897514bc36ed1
#
_cell.length_a   1.000
_cell.length_b   1.000
_cell.length_c   1.000
_cell.angle_alpha   90.00
_cell.angle_beta   90.00
_cell.angle_gamma   90.00
#
_symmetry.space_group_name_H-M   'P 1'
#
loop_
_entity.id
_entity.type
_entity.pdbx_description
1 polymer ?
#
loop_
_entity_poly.entity_id
_entity_poly.type
_entity_poly.pdbx_seq_one_letter_code
_entity_poly.pdbx_strand_id
1 'polypeptide(L)'
;MPETRDHDAMERLRDLFCSMAEGGRVSGAALRSRFLSAGIQRDDFRLANTWRQLDGLGDSALDLEAFSRLVGPEVLMVSKVLKQQLVIPDWQEFCGDLQVIYDAVAADRSGANADYIPILRDADSERWGVALCSVDGQRMAIGDVDVYHSIQSVSKPLTYAYALQREGLTYTHRFVGTEPSGRPFNALDLLPDQRPFNPCVNAGAIMMSGLVASGFPDLEARVITGHLMDLWSELCGAIAPVRFSEETMLSERKTADNNFAIAYLLQGRCGLPRNVDLHKMLDVYFSCCSIEMTARMLSVAAATLANGGVCPINGRLVLSTDIVKKTLSVMQAAGMYDNAGTFTLEVGLPAKSGVGGSVMVVVPNLLGFATFSPRLDAYGNSVRGVSFCHQLVDRFTIHVYDNLSGGHTGGKRDPRIPRRQRQQRDLGNLRWGLQHGDLTAQQVRDLILLCMVDISLADGELEASELTMMVKIYTDLIGEPPAAGTLEALAQSRGTNSEGRDPFTRLIGKLSEHNSRIDDDARLIILQTAFRVACADGTLEDEELTKLQAIAQALGIGEGVLELEVHAFRAHPSSQLG
;
A
#
# COMPACT_ATOMS: atom_id res chain seq x y z
N MET A 1 -16.95 -32.24 24.61
CA MET A 1 -16.17 -31.55 23.60
C MET A 1 -15.75 -30.08 23.96
N PRO A 2 -15.85 -29.59 25.17
CA PRO A 2 -15.18 -28.36 25.62
C PRO A 2 -13.68 -28.58 25.94
N GLU A 3 -13.29 -29.71 26.49
CA GLU A 3 -11.91 -29.99 26.96
C GLU A 3 -10.83 -30.00 25.84
N THR A 4 -11.18 -30.41 24.64
CA THR A 4 -10.23 -30.39 23.49
C THR A 4 -9.92 -28.98 23.00
N ARG A 5 -10.87 -28.04 23.06
CA ARG A 5 -10.66 -26.64 22.66
C ARG A 5 -9.76 -25.89 23.65
N ASP A 6 -9.87 -26.17 24.93
CA ASP A 6 -9.02 -25.56 25.97
C ASP A 6 -7.57 -26.06 25.86
N HIS A 7 -7.38 -27.34 25.54
CA HIS A 7 -6.06 -27.94 25.36
C HIS A 7 -5.31 -27.31 24.15
N ASP A 8 -5.98 -27.22 23.01
CA ASP A 8 -5.44 -26.59 21.81
C ASP A 8 -5.09 -25.09 22.00
N ALA A 9 -5.89 -24.38 22.81
CA ALA A 9 -5.63 -22.97 23.12
C ALA A 9 -4.41 -22.81 24.03
N MET A 10 -4.25 -23.67 25.03
CA MET A 10 -3.10 -23.65 25.93
C MET A 10 -1.80 -24.05 25.23
N GLU A 11 -1.85 -25.00 24.31
CA GLU A 11 -0.70 -25.41 23.50
C GLU A 11 -0.23 -24.25 22.61
N ARG A 12 -1.14 -23.56 21.92
CA ARG A 12 -0.83 -22.35 21.14
C ARG A 12 -0.20 -21.24 21.99
N LEU A 13 -0.72 -21.00 23.19
CA LEU A 13 -0.17 -19.99 24.08
C LEU A 13 1.24 -20.35 24.54
N ARG A 14 1.50 -21.64 24.80
CA ARG A 14 2.84 -22.14 25.14
C ARG A 14 3.81 -21.97 23.98
N ASP A 15 3.42 -22.30 22.75
CA ASP A 15 4.23 -22.12 21.53
C ASP A 15 4.58 -20.66 21.33
N LEU A 16 3.62 -19.75 21.45
CA LEU A 16 3.84 -18.31 21.34
C LEU A 16 4.78 -17.81 22.43
N PHE A 17 4.61 -18.26 23.66
CA PHE A 17 5.49 -17.94 24.76
C PHE A 17 6.94 -18.40 24.48
N CYS A 18 7.12 -19.66 24.09
CA CYS A 18 8.43 -20.24 23.79
C CYS A 18 9.13 -19.52 22.63
N SER A 19 8.39 -19.03 21.65
CA SER A 19 8.96 -18.28 20.50
C SER A 19 9.53 -16.90 20.88
N MET A 20 9.17 -16.37 22.05
CA MET A 20 9.59 -15.05 22.54
C MET A 20 10.39 -15.09 23.84
N ALA A 21 10.38 -16.24 24.54
CA ALA A 21 10.96 -16.32 25.87
C ALA A 21 12.48 -16.35 25.84
N GLU A 22 13.09 -15.44 26.58
CA GLU A 22 14.53 -15.43 26.91
C GLU A 22 14.68 -15.78 28.39
N GLY A 23 15.44 -16.81 28.70
CA GLY A 23 15.60 -17.31 30.09
C GLY A 23 14.28 -17.74 30.74
N GLY A 24 13.30 -18.26 29.96
CA GLY A 24 11.99 -18.71 30.44
C GLY A 24 11.01 -17.56 30.77
N ARG A 25 11.26 -16.35 30.30
CA ARG A 25 10.39 -15.17 30.50
C ARG A 25 10.26 -14.35 29.23
N VAL A 26 9.10 -13.69 29.06
CA VAL A 26 8.83 -12.75 27.94
C VAL A 26 8.83 -11.33 28.47
N SER A 27 9.63 -10.45 27.87
CA SER A 27 9.63 -9.03 28.20
C SER A 27 8.37 -8.34 27.67
N GLY A 28 7.69 -7.55 28.52
CA GLY A 28 6.58 -6.70 28.10
C GLY A 28 6.99 -5.66 27.05
N ALA A 29 8.22 -5.14 27.15
CA ALA A 29 8.78 -4.23 26.14
C ALA A 29 9.00 -4.92 24.77
N ALA A 30 9.52 -6.17 24.78
CA ALA A 30 9.68 -6.95 23.54
C ALA A 30 8.33 -7.23 22.86
N LEU A 31 7.28 -7.57 23.64
CA LEU A 31 5.95 -7.78 23.09
C LEU A 31 5.36 -6.49 22.49
N ARG A 32 5.50 -5.35 23.16
CA ARG A 32 5.12 -4.03 22.60
C ARG A 32 5.86 -3.73 21.30
N SER A 33 7.17 -3.94 21.29
CA SER A 33 8.00 -3.72 20.11
C SER A 33 7.55 -4.59 18.93
N ARG A 34 7.20 -5.87 19.16
CA ARG A 34 6.67 -6.77 18.13
C ARG A 34 5.36 -6.28 17.53
N PHE A 35 4.42 -5.78 18.34
CA PHE A 35 3.17 -5.22 17.81
C PHE A 35 3.42 -3.98 16.96
N LEU A 36 4.21 -3.02 17.46
CA LEU A 36 4.52 -1.78 16.74
C LEU A 36 5.30 -2.05 15.45
N SER A 37 6.29 -2.94 15.49
CA SER A 37 7.07 -3.32 14.30
C SER A 37 6.23 -4.07 13.25
N ALA A 38 5.17 -4.74 13.67
CA ALA A 38 4.19 -5.33 12.75
C ALA A 38 3.14 -4.33 12.25
N GLY A 39 3.22 -3.05 12.63
CA GLY A 39 2.28 -2.00 12.21
C GLY A 39 1.01 -1.91 13.04
N ILE A 40 0.87 -2.67 14.12
CA ILE A 40 -0.31 -2.65 14.99
C ILE A 40 -0.16 -1.54 16.03
N GLN A 41 -1.03 -0.54 15.97
CA GLN A 41 -0.98 0.64 16.80
C GLN A 41 -1.71 0.43 18.15
N ARG A 42 -1.45 1.33 19.13
CA ARG A 42 -2.03 1.25 20.48
C ARG A 42 -3.55 1.43 20.52
N ASP A 43 -4.11 2.13 19.55
CA ASP A 43 -5.54 2.38 19.39
C ASP A 43 -6.27 1.28 18.59
N ASP A 44 -5.64 0.12 18.37
CA ASP A 44 -6.31 -1.06 17.82
C ASP A 44 -7.21 -1.69 18.90
N PHE A 45 -8.53 -1.56 18.72
CA PHE A 45 -9.52 -2.05 19.69
C PHE A 45 -9.50 -3.57 19.88
N ARG A 46 -8.98 -4.31 18.90
CA ARG A 46 -8.88 -5.79 18.98
C ARG A 46 -7.81 -6.25 19.96
N LEU A 47 -6.86 -5.35 20.33
CA LEU A 47 -5.81 -5.58 21.34
C LEU A 47 -5.93 -4.63 22.52
N ALA A 48 -7.07 -3.99 22.72
CA ALA A 48 -7.25 -2.97 23.74
C ALA A 48 -6.97 -3.50 25.17
N ASN A 49 -7.33 -4.74 25.46
CA ASN A 49 -7.07 -5.36 26.75
C ASN A 49 -5.58 -5.68 26.92
N THR A 50 -4.94 -6.26 25.90
CA THR A 50 -3.51 -6.55 25.88
C THR A 50 -2.69 -5.28 26.07
N TRP A 51 -2.99 -4.19 25.33
CA TRP A 51 -2.30 -2.91 25.47
C TRP A 51 -2.43 -2.32 26.88
N ARG A 52 -3.66 -2.30 27.45
CA ARG A 52 -3.91 -1.78 28.81
C ARG A 52 -3.10 -2.54 29.87
N GLN A 53 -3.04 -3.86 29.77
CA GLN A 53 -2.26 -4.67 30.71
C GLN A 53 -0.76 -4.46 30.53
N LEU A 54 -0.27 -4.38 29.29
CA LEU A 54 1.14 -4.09 28.98
C LEU A 54 1.57 -2.73 29.54
N ASP A 55 0.73 -1.71 29.42
CA ASP A 55 1.03 -0.38 29.97
C ASP A 55 1.12 -0.39 31.51
N GLY A 56 0.33 -1.24 32.18
CA GLY A 56 0.40 -1.41 33.64
C GLY A 56 1.60 -2.22 34.12
N LEU A 57 2.18 -3.06 33.27
CA LEU A 57 3.32 -3.92 33.63
C LEU A 57 4.69 -3.24 33.51
N GLY A 58 4.79 -2.12 32.80
CA GLY A 58 6.08 -1.50 32.48
C GLY A 58 7.00 -2.48 31.72
N ASP A 59 8.24 -2.62 32.18
CA ASP A 59 9.25 -3.52 31.57
C ASP A 59 9.35 -4.88 32.29
N SER A 60 8.36 -5.22 33.13
CA SER A 60 8.33 -6.48 33.87
C SER A 60 8.33 -7.69 32.94
N ALA A 61 9.10 -8.71 33.30
CA ALA A 61 9.17 -9.96 32.57
C ALA A 61 8.02 -10.89 32.99
N LEU A 62 7.31 -11.45 32.02
CA LEU A 62 6.17 -12.34 32.16
C LEU A 62 6.61 -13.81 32.16
N ASP A 63 6.15 -14.59 33.12
CA ASP A 63 6.16 -16.05 33.01
C ASP A 63 5.02 -16.55 32.12
N LEU A 64 4.95 -17.86 31.86
CA LEU A 64 3.94 -18.45 30.99
C LEU A 64 2.52 -18.17 31.48
N GLU A 65 2.27 -18.18 32.77
CA GLU A 65 0.94 -17.97 33.36
C GLU A 65 0.51 -16.50 33.17
N ALA A 66 1.38 -15.54 33.49
CA ALA A 66 1.12 -14.12 33.30
C ALA A 66 0.96 -13.76 31.80
N PHE A 67 1.81 -14.32 30.93
CA PHE A 67 1.67 -14.19 29.48
C PHE A 67 0.34 -14.74 28.98
N SER A 68 -0.05 -15.95 29.42
CA SER A 68 -1.30 -16.58 28.99
C SER A 68 -2.54 -15.78 29.44
N ARG A 69 -2.52 -15.21 30.64
CA ARG A 69 -3.59 -14.32 31.12
C ARG A 69 -3.67 -13.03 30.30
N LEU A 70 -2.51 -12.48 29.95
CA LEU A 70 -2.42 -11.22 29.21
C LEU A 70 -2.94 -11.36 27.77
N VAL A 71 -2.46 -12.35 27.02
CA VAL A 71 -2.75 -12.49 25.58
C VAL A 71 -3.91 -13.42 25.26
N GLY A 72 -4.32 -14.27 26.22
CA GLY A 72 -5.35 -15.30 26.02
C GLY A 72 -6.66 -14.78 25.41
N PRO A 73 -7.24 -13.67 25.88
CA PRO A 73 -8.47 -13.12 25.32
C PRO A 73 -8.36 -12.75 23.84
N GLU A 74 -7.16 -12.37 23.37
CA GLU A 74 -6.89 -11.84 22.04
C GLU A 74 -5.87 -12.73 21.28
N VAL A 75 -5.72 -13.99 21.69
CA VAL A 75 -4.69 -14.93 21.22
C VAL A 75 -4.61 -15.09 19.70
N LEU A 76 -5.74 -15.01 19.00
CA LEU A 76 -5.75 -15.16 17.54
C LEU A 76 -5.01 -14.02 16.87
N MET A 77 -5.26 -12.79 17.29
CA MET A 77 -4.57 -11.61 16.73
C MET A 77 -3.11 -11.59 17.16
N VAL A 78 -2.82 -11.85 18.43
CA VAL A 78 -1.44 -11.95 18.94
C VAL A 78 -0.66 -13.02 18.18
N SER A 79 -1.27 -14.19 17.92
CA SER A 79 -0.64 -15.27 17.15
C SER A 79 -0.29 -14.82 15.73
N LYS A 80 -1.20 -14.15 15.04
CA LYS A 80 -0.93 -13.62 13.69
C LYS A 80 0.27 -12.67 13.67
N VAL A 81 0.35 -11.77 14.65
CA VAL A 81 1.47 -10.81 14.76
C VAL A 81 2.78 -11.55 15.02
N LEU A 82 2.83 -12.40 16.06
CA LEU A 82 4.06 -13.06 16.47
C LEU A 82 4.58 -14.07 15.44
N LYS A 83 3.69 -14.71 14.68
CA LYS A 83 4.02 -15.65 13.61
C LYS A 83 4.20 -15.00 12.24
N GLN A 84 4.17 -13.67 12.16
CA GLN A 84 4.26 -12.92 10.89
C GLN A 84 3.23 -13.39 9.85
N GLN A 85 1.98 -13.62 10.29
CA GLN A 85 0.87 -14.10 9.47
C GLN A 85 -0.17 -13.00 9.19
N LEU A 86 0.19 -11.74 9.36
CA LEU A 86 -0.59 -10.61 8.88
C LEU A 86 -0.49 -10.55 7.35
N VAL A 87 -1.45 -9.88 6.73
CA VAL A 87 -1.56 -9.82 5.26
C VAL A 87 -0.30 -9.27 4.58
N ILE A 88 0.48 -8.43 5.27
CA ILE A 88 1.80 -7.97 4.85
C ILE A 88 2.82 -8.46 5.89
N PRO A 89 3.44 -9.63 5.69
CA PRO A 89 4.33 -10.23 6.69
C PRO A 89 5.59 -9.40 6.97
N ASP A 90 6.24 -8.90 5.90
CA ASP A 90 7.48 -8.08 5.99
C ASP A 90 7.13 -6.59 6.04
N TRP A 91 6.37 -6.20 7.09
CA TRP A 91 5.82 -4.85 7.22
C TRP A 91 6.88 -3.74 7.19
N GLN A 92 8.03 -3.94 7.83
CA GLN A 92 9.09 -2.93 7.89
C GLN A 92 9.74 -2.71 6.52
N GLU A 93 9.99 -3.78 5.77
CA GLU A 93 10.47 -3.70 4.38
C GLU A 93 9.47 -2.93 3.50
N PHE A 94 8.18 -3.28 3.61
CA PHE A 94 7.12 -2.60 2.88
C PHE A 94 7.04 -1.11 3.23
N CYS A 95 7.15 -0.75 4.52
CA CYS A 95 7.18 0.65 4.96
C CYS A 95 8.41 1.40 4.42
N GLY A 96 9.58 0.75 4.36
CA GLY A 96 10.80 1.32 3.78
C GLY A 96 10.59 1.69 2.30
N ASP A 97 9.96 0.81 1.53
CA ASP A 97 9.63 1.08 0.13
C ASP A 97 8.67 2.25 -0.03
N LEU A 98 7.65 2.34 0.82
CA LEU A 98 6.72 3.46 0.80
C LEU A 98 7.39 4.79 1.15
N GLN A 99 8.37 4.78 2.06
CA GLN A 99 9.16 5.96 2.36
C GLN A 99 9.96 6.43 1.14
N VAL A 100 10.60 5.52 0.42
CA VAL A 100 11.34 5.84 -0.81
C VAL A 100 10.41 6.47 -1.87
N ILE A 101 9.22 5.89 -2.07
CA ILE A 101 8.23 6.45 -3.01
C ILE A 101 7.76 7.83 -2.54
N TYR A 102 7.47 7.99 -1.23
CA TYR A 102 7.05 9.26 -0.65
C TYR A 102 8.08 10.37 -0.88
N ASP A 103 9.36 10.08 -0.65
CA ASP A 103 10.46 11.04 -0.81
C ASP A 103 10.67 11.41 -2.28
N ALA A 104 10.59 10.44 -3.19
CA ALA A 104 10.70 10.67 -4.63
C ALA A 104 9.58 11.60 -5.16
N VAL A 105 8.36 11.42 -4.66
CA VAL A 105 7.19 12.23 -5.07
C VAL A 105 7.19 13.62 -4.42
N ALA A 106 7.75 13.77 -3.23
CA ALA A 106 7.73 15.01 -2.45
C ALA A 106 8.32 16.23 -3.20
N ALA A 107 9.25 15.98 -4.13
CA ALA A 107 9.90 17.02 -4.93
C ALA A 107 9.00 17.65 -6.00
N ASP A 108 7.91 16.98 -6.39
CA ASP A 108 7.01 17.50 -7.42
C ASP A 108 6.16 18.66 -6.87
N ARG A 109 6.34 19.83 -7.48
CA ARG A 109 5.62 21.07 -7.17
C ARG A 109 4.77 21.57 -8.33
N SER A 110 4.51 20.73 -9.30
CA SER A 110 3.62 21.05 -10.41
C SER A 110 2.15 21.13 -9.96
N GLY A 111 1.30 21.65 -10.82
CA GLY A 111 -0.11 21.87 -10.51
C GLY A 111 -0.37 23.08 -9.61
N ALA A 112 -1.64 23.31 -9.30
CA ALA A 112 -2.11 24.43 -8.48
C ALA A 112 -3.29 24.01 -7.59
N ASN A 113 -3.52 24.74 -6.51
CA ASN A 113 -4.70 24.54 -5.68
C ASN A 113 -5.98 24.85 -6.47
N ALA A 114 -7.10 24.20 -6.13
CA ALA A 114 -8.41 24.67 -6.57
C ALA A 114 -8.66 26.09 -6.02
N ASP A 115 -9.19 26.99 -6.84
CA ASP A 115 -9.30 28.43 -6.51
C ASP A 115 -10.73 28.96 -6.45
N TYR A 116 -11.73 28.11 -6.70
CA TYR A 116 -13.14 28.50 -6.78
C TYR A 116 -13.77 28.87 -5.42
N ILE A 117 -13.16 28.44 -4.31
CA ILE A 117 -13.51 28.87 -2.95
C ILE A 117 -12.25 29.19 -2.13
N PRO A 118 -12.31 30.17 -1.20
CA PRO A 118 -11.13 30.64 -0.46
C PRO A 118 -10.38 29.54 0.30
N ILE A 119 -11.08 28.65 0.99
CA ILE A 119 -10.44 27.60 1.80
C ILE A 119 -9.57 26.62 0.99
N LEU A 120 -9.91 26.38 -0.26
CA LEU A 120 -9.10 25.55 -1.16
C LEU A 120 -7.95 26.33 -1.76
N ARG A 121 -8.22 27.59 -2.20
CA ARG A 121 -7.20 28.46 -2.78
C ARG A 121 -6.07 28.75 -1.80
N ASP A 122 -6.42 29.03 -0.55
CA ASP A 122 -5.51 29.51 0.49
C ASP A 122 -4.88 28.33 1.29
N ALA A 123 -5.20 27.09 0.92
CA ALA A 123 -4.56 25.89 1.50
C ALA A 123 -3.05 25.89 1.23
N ASP A 124 -2.27 25.44 2.22
CA ASP A 124 -0.81 25.31 2.08
C ASP A 124 -0.46 24.25 1.02
N SER A 125 -0.04 24.72 -0.14
CA SER A 125 0.27 23.89 -1.32
C SER A 125 1.46 22.94 -1.13
N GLU A 126 2.30 23.15 -0.10
CA GLU A 126 3.44 22.30 0.18
C GLU A 126 3.08 21.07 1.04
N ARG A 127 1.88 21.03 1.60
CA ARG A 127 1.40 19.86 2.36
C ARG A 127 1.49 18.59 1.54
N TRP A 128 2.07 17.57 2.17
CA TRP A 128 2.18 16.23 1.61
C TRP A 128 2.08 15.18 2.70
N GLY A 129 1.16 14.26 2.56
CA GLY A 129 0.96 13.17 3.52
C GLY A 129 0.41 11.92 2.85
N VAL A 130 0.88 10.76 3.32
CA VAL A 130 0.42 9.43 2.91
C VAL A 130 0.12 8.61 4.15
N ALA A 131 -1.08 8.07 4.23
CA ALA A 131 -1.48 7.13 5.28
C ALA A 131 -2.02 5.84 4.66
N LEU A 132 -1.75 4.72 5.32
CA LEU A 132 -2.11 3.39 4.86
C LEU A 132 -2.63 2.54 6.03
N CYS A 133 -3.60 1.68 5.73
CA CYS A 133 -4.10 0.66 6.64
C CYS A 133 -4.32 -0.65 5.88
N SER A 134 -3.77 -1.78 6.35
CA SER A 134 -4.04 -3.10 5.78
C SER A 134 -5.38 -3.68 6.27
N VAL A 135 -5.87 -4.72 5.60
CA VAL A 135 -7.09 -5.44 6.03
C VAL A 135 -6.91 -6.16 7.38
N ASP A 136 -5.68 -6.35 7.83
CA ASP A 136 -5.36 -6.85 9.17
C ASP A 136 -5.10 -5.72 10.19
N GLY A 137 -5.24 -4.43 9.80
CA GLY A 137 -5.10 -3.27 10.68
C GLY A 137 -3.67 -2.81 10.90
N GLN A 138 -2.71 -3.26 10.07
CA GLN A 138 -1.36 -2.70 10.06
C GLN A 138 -1.43 -1.27 9.51
N ARG A 139 -0.83 -0.30 10.19
CA ARG A 139 -0.93 1.12 9.82
C ARG A 139 0.42 1.80 9.72
N MET A 140 0.56 2.61 8.67
CA MET A 140 1.69 3.49 8.42
C MET A 140 1.18 4.91 8.09
N ALA A 141 1.98 5.90 8.43
CA ALA A 141 1.67 7.30 8.16
C ALA A 141 2.97 8.11 8.00
N ILE A 142 3.04 8.92 6.94
CA ILE A 142 4.21 9.74 6.60
C ILE A 142 3.73 11.15 6.26
N GLY A 143 4.39 12.18 6.79
CA GLY A 143 4.12 13.58 6.51
C GLY A 143 2.83 14.11 7.12
N ASP A 144 2.12 14.98 6.41
CA ASP A 144 0.98 15.78 6.87
C ASP A 144 -0.33 14.99 6.98
N VAL A 145 -0.32 13.80 7.56
CA VAL A 145 -1.44 12.86 7.61
C VAL A 145 -2.54 13.23 8.59
N ASP A 146 -2.26 14.10 9.56
CA ASP A 146 -3.18 14.52 10.62
C ASP A 146 -3.80 15.89 10.37
N VAL A 147 -3.52 16.51 9.21
CA VAL A 147 -4.13 17.75 8.78
C VAL A 147 -5.57 17.50 8.37
N TYR A 148 -6.52 18.14 9.07
CA TYR A 148 -7.93 18.15 8.68
C TYR A 148 -8.11 18.97 7.42
N HIS A 149 -8.82 18.42 6.46
CA HIS A 149 -9.16 19.09 5.20
C HIS A 149 -10.52 18.62 4.71
N SER A 150 -11.20 19.45 3.92
CA SER A 150 -12.49 19.09 3.35
C SER A 150 -12.28 17.95 2.32
N ILE A 151 -13.03 16.85 2.50
CA ILE A 151 -12.87 15.67 1.65
C ILE A 151 -13.47 15.84 0.25
N GLN A 152 -14.29 16.86 0.07
CA GLN A 152 -14.87 17.22 -1.22
C GLN A 152 -15.50 16.00 -1.92
N SER A 153 -15.13 15.77 -3.17
CA SER A 153 -15.68 14.66 -3.97
C SER A 153 -15.31 13.26 -3.48
N VAL A 154 -14.42 13.10 -2.49
CA VAL A 154 -14.20 11.80 -1.84
C VAL A 154 -15.46 11.31 -1.11
N SER A 155 -16.37 12.23 -0.74
CA SER A 155 -17.65 11.90 -0.11
C SER A 155 -18.63 11.14 -1.04
N LYS A 156 -18.56 11.31 -2.37
CA LYS A 156 -19.56 10.84 -3.34
C LYS A 156 -19.79 9.33 -3.32
N PRO A 157 -18.75 8.45 -3.35
CA PRO A 157 -18.96 7.01 -3.29
C PRO A 157 -19.66 6.55 -2.02
N LEU A 158 -19.41 7.22 -0.90
CA LEU A 158 -20.00 6.83 0.39
C LEU A 158 -21.44 7.35 0.51
N THR A 159 -21.78 8.50 -0.07
CA THR A 159 -23.17 8.96 -0.20
C THR A 159 -23.96 7.96 -1.05
N TYR A 160 -23.40 7.44 -2.13
CA TYR A 160 -23.99 6.38 -2.94
C TYR A 160 -24.13 5.07 -2.15
N ALA A 161 -23.11 4.63 -1.42
CA ALA A 161 -23.17 3.43 -0.57
C ALA A 161 -24.27 3.54 0.49
N TYR A 162 -24.42 4.71 1.10
CA TYR A 162 -25.48 4.98 2.07
C TYR A 162 -26.88 4.91 1.41
N ALA A 163 -27.04 5.49 0.22
CA ALA A 163 -28.28 5.39 -0.54
C ALA A 163 -28.60 3.92 -0.88
N LEU A 164 -27.61 3.14 -1.32
CA LEU A 164 -27.79 1.70 -1.58
C LEU A 164 -28.20 0.92 -0.33
N GLN A 165 -27.62 1.24 0.82
CA GLN A 165 -27.94 0.57 2.08
C GLN A 165 -29.38 0.81 2.53
N ARG A 166 -29.90 1.99 2.26
CA ARG A 166 -31.25 2.38 2.67
C ARG A 166 -32.31 1.97 1.68
N GLU A 167 -32.08 2.23 0.40
CA GLU A 167 -33.12 2.16 -0.65
C GLU A 167 -32.99 0.89 -1.51
N GLY A 168 -31.85 0.22 -1.42
CA GLY A 168 -31.53 -0.93 -2.27
C GLY A 168 -31.16 -0.55 -3.70
N LEU A 169 -30.55 -1.51 -4.39
CA LEU A 169 -29.98 -1.32 -5.74
C LEU A 169 -31.01 -0.86 -6.77
N THR A 170 -32.12 -1.60 -6.88
CA THR A 170 -33.12 -1.38 -7.92
C THR A 170 -33.75 0.02 -7.84
N TYR A 171 -34.01 0.50 -6.63
CA TYR A 171 -34.61 1.81 -6.46
C TYR A 171 -33.58 2.93 -6.69
N THR A 172 -32.37 2.80 -6.16
CA THR A 172 -31.28 3.78 -6.34
C THR A 172 -30.98 3.98 -7.83
N HIS A 173 -30.90 2.91 -8.61
CA HIS A 173 -30.58 2.98 -10.04
C HIS A 173 -31.73 3.43 -10.94
N ARG A 174 -32.90 3.79 -10.40
CA ARG A 174 -33.90 4.59 -11.13
C ARG A 174 -33.44 6.04 -11.30
N PHE A 175 -32.52 6.52 -10.45
CA PHE A 175 -32.10 7.91 -10.37
C PHE A 175 -30.67 8.15 -10.87
N VAL A 176 -29.87 7.11 -11.04
CA VAL A 176 -28.46 7.24 -11.47
C VAL A 176 -28.04 6.03 -12.29
N GLY A 177 -27.21 6.26 -13.31
CA GLY A 177 -26.55 5.21 -14.09
C GLY A 177 -25.26 4.72 -13.45
N THR A 178 -24.48 3.98 -14.23
CA THR A 178 -23.19 3.38 -13.82
C THR A 178 -22.05 3.69 -14.79
N GLU A 179 -22.36 4.37 -15.92
CA GLU A 179 -21.43 4.56 -17.01
C GLU A 179 -20.45 5.72 -16.77
N PRO A 180 -19.18 5.59 -17.18
CA PRO A 180 -18.27 6.72 -17.26
C PRO A 180 -18.83 7.79 -18.20
N SER A 181 -18.69 9.07 -17.84
CA SER A 181 -19.27 10.14 -18.67
C SER A 181 -18.42 10.48 -19.90
N GLY A 182 -17.08 10.31 -19.81
CA GLY A 182 -16.16 10.85 -20.81
C GLY A 182 -16.27 12.37 -20.98
N ARG A 183 -16.82 13.07 -19.98
CA ARG A 183 -17.07 14.52 -19.94
C ARG A 183 -16.58 15.09 -18.63
N PRO A 184 -16.33 16.41 -18.54
CA PRO A 184 -16.03 17.06 -17.28
C PRO A 184 -17.04 16.70 -16.18
N PHE A 185 -16.55 16.44 -14.98
CA PHE A 185 -17.35 15.94 -13.84
C PHE A 185 -18.52 16.86 -13.46
N ASN A 186 -18.50 18.11 -13.90
CA ASN A 186 -19.52 19.14 -13.69
C ASN A 186 -20.29 19.49 -14.97
N ALA A 187 -20.23 18.66 -16.03
CA ALA A 187 -20.94 18.89 -17.26
C ALA A 187 -22.47 18.83 -17.06
N LEU A 188 -23.19 19.63 -17.84
CA LEU A 188 -24.66 19.64 -17.96
C LEU A 188 -25.11 18.57 -18.97
N ASP A 189 -24.75 17.31 -18.71
CA ASP A 189 -24.99 16.19 -19.61
C ASP A 189 -25.57 14.98 -18.87
N LEU A 190 -26.44 14.26 -19.52
CA LEU A 190 -27.19 13.12 -18.97
C LEU A 190 -27.14 11.94 -19.94
N LEU A 191 -27.39 10.74 -19.45
CA LEU A 191 -27.62 9.55 -20.28
C LEU A 191 -28.83 9.74 -21.24
N PRO A 192 -28.94 8.97 -22.31
CA PRO A 192 -30.13 9.03 -23.21
C PRO A 192 -31.45 8.86 -22.49
N ASP A 193 -31.49 8.11 -21.38
CA ASP A 193 -32.68 7.92 -20.53
C ASP A 193 -32.85 9.03 -19.48
N GLN A 194 -32.11 10.12 -19.63
CA GLN A 194 -32.13 11.35 -18.82
C GLN A 194 -31.57 11.19 -17.39
N ARG A 195 -31.03 10.03 -17.00
CA ARG A 195 -30.35 9.87 -15.70
C ARG A 195 -28.93 10.42 -15.74
N PRO A 196 -28.37 10.86 -14.59
CA PRO A 196 -26.94 11.10 -14.44
C PRO A 196 -26.10 9.87 -14.79
N PHE A 197 -24.93 10.06 -15.38
CA PHE A 197 -24.05 8.97 -15.83
C PHE A 197 -23.68 7.99 -14.70
N ASN A 198 -23.21 8.51 -13.58
CA ASN A 198 -22.80 7.72 -12.41
C ASN A 198 -22.79 8.58 -11.13
N PRO A 199 -22.68 7.97 -9.94
CA PRO A 199 -22.65 8.70 -8.66
C PRO A 199 -21.44 9.60 -8.43
N CYS A 200 -20.36 9.47 -9.21
CA CYS A 200 -19.13 10.24 -9.04
C CYS A 200 -19.09 11.56 -9.79
N VAL A 201 -19.93 11.78 -10.81
CA VAL A 201 -20.14 13.08 -11.43
C VAL A 201 -21.07 13.94 -10.57
N ASN A 202 -20.99 15.30 -10.72
CA ASN A 202 -21.80 16.19 -9.88
C ASN A 202 -23.30 15.92 -9.99
N ALA A 203 -23.83 15.73 -11.18
CA ALA A 203 -25.23 15.41 -11.39
C ALA A 203 -25.68 14.16 -10.62
N GLY A 204 -24.88 13.09 -10.65
CA GLY A 204 -25.16 11.87 -9.90
C GLY A 204 -25.03 12.04 -8.39
N ALA A 205 -24.00 12.74 -7.94
CA ALA A 205 -23.80 12.98 -6.51
C ALA A 205 -24.92 13.87 -5.89
N ILE A 206 -25.35 14.90 -6.63
CA ILE A 206 -26.49 15.74 -6.26
C ILE A 206 -27.76 14.87 -6.16
N MET A 207 -28.01 14.02 -7.15
CA MET A 207 -29.15 13.11 -7.14
C MET A 207 -29.07 12.12 -5.96
N MET A 208 -27.89 11.56 -5.64
CA MET A 208 -27.73 10.68 -4.48
C MET A 208 -27.96 11.42 -3.16
N SER A 209 -27.52 12.67 -3.03
CA SER A 209 -27.83 13.51 -1.88
C SER A 209 -29.34 13.76 -1.72
N GLY A 210 -30.05 13.96 -2.84
CA GLY A 210 -31.50 14.03 -2.86
C GLY A 210 -32.17 12.72 -2.44
N LEU A 211 -31.65 11.59 -2.90
CA LEU A 211 -32.18 10.28 -2.52
C LEU A 211 -31.98 10.00 -1.03
N VAL A 212 -30.82 10.35 -0.47
CA VAL A 212 -30.60 10.28 0.98
C VAL A 212 -31.57 11.19 1.72
N ALA A 213 -31.73 12.44 1.27
CA ALA A 213 -32.62 13.42 1.90
C ALA A 213 -34.09 12.98 1.85
N SER A 214 -34.51 12.28 0.81
CA SER A 214 -35.89 11.78 0.65
C SER A 214 -36.32 10.81 1.75
N GLY A 215 -35.38 10.10 2.34
CA GLY A 215 -35.60 9.23 3.50
C GLY A 215 -35.80 9.98 4.83
N PHE A 216 -35.61 11.32 4.84
CA PHE A 216 -35.70 12.17 6.02
C PHE A 216 -36.45 13.48 5.69
N PRO A 217 -37.76 13.42 5.33
CA PRO A 217 -38.47 14.57 4.83
C PRO A 217 -38.51 15.73 5.81
N ASP A 218 -38.59 15.44 7.11
CA ASP A 218 -38.77 16.43 8.18
C ASP A 218 -37.44 16.93 8.78
N LEU A 219 -36.30 16.38 8.40
CA LEU A 219 -35.01 16.77 8.93
C LEU A 219 -34.31 17.82 8.05
N GLU A 220 -33.60 18.73 8.68
CA GLU A 220 -32.74 19.70 8.00
C GLU A 220 -31.51 19.01 7.38
N ALA A 221 -30.96 19.61 6.32
CA ALA A 221 -29.79 19.08 5.60
C ALA A 221 -28.59 18.80 6.52
N ARG A 222 -28.37 19.64 7.52
CA ARG A 222 -27.28 19.49 8.49
C ARG A 222 -27.42 18.21 9.34
N VAL A 223 -28.64 17.88 9.75
CA VAL A 223 -28.93 16.67 10.54
C VAL A 223 -28.77 15.43 9.65
N ILE A 224 -29.24 15.50 8.40
CA ILE A 224 -29.09 14.41 7.42
C ILE A 224 -27.59 14.13 7.15
N THR A 225 -26.78 15.20 7.01
CA THR A 225 -25.32 15.05 6.85
C THR A 225 -24.69 14.41 8.09
N GLY A 226 -25.24 14.63 9.28
CA GLY A 226 -24.81 13.94 10.50
C GLY A 226 -24.80 12.40 10.35
N HIS A 227 -25.83 11.82 9.75
CA HIS A 227 -25.87 10.37 9.49
C HIS A 227 -24.78 9.90 8.52
N LEU A 228 -24.37 10.73 7.55
CA LEU A 228 -23.25 10.41 6.66
C LEU A 228 -21.90 10.56 7.40
N MET A 229 -21.78 11.52 8.31
CA MET A 229 -20.61 11.65 9.18
C MET A 229 -20.49 10.47 10.15
N ASP A 230 -21.61 9.94 10.65
CA ASP A 230 -21.63 8.71 11.47
C ASP A 230 -21.12 7.52 10.64
N LEU A 231 -21.56 7.37 9.38
CA LEU A 231 -21.03 6.32 8.48
C LEU A 231 -19.52 6.48 8.28
N TRP A 232 -19.03 7.69 8.05
CA TRP A 232 -17.58 7.95 7.93
C TRP A 232 -16.83 7.59 9.22
N SER A 233 -17.40 7.94 10.39
CA SER A 233 -16.83 7.59 11.69
C SER A 233 -16.74 6.08 11.89
N GLU A 234 -17.79 5.34 11.53
CA GLU A 234 -17.77 3.87 11.60
C GLU A 234 -16.74 3.25 10.63
N LEU A 235 -16.66 3.75 9.40
CA LEU A 235 -15.71 3.28 8.40
C LEU A 235 -14.25 3.52 8.81
N CYS A 236 -13.94 4.67 9.42
CA CYS A 236 -12.59 4.95 9.91
C CYS A 236 -12.32 4.41 11.32
N GLY A 237 -13.24 3.61 11.89
CA GLY A 237 -13.08 2.99 13.20
C GLY A 237 -13.10 3.98 14.36
N ALA A 238 -13.63 5.18 14.15
CA ALA A 238 -13.71 6.28 15.12
C ALA A 238 -12.35 6.66 15.73
N ILE A 239 -11.26 6.55 14.96
CA ILE A 239 -9.88 6.88 15.43
C ILE A 239 -9.70 8.37 15.71
N ALA A 240 -10.52 9.23 15.09
CA ALA A 240 -10.57 10.66 15.35
C ALA A 240 -11.97 11.20 14.98
N PRO A 241 -12.40 12.36 15.52
CA PRO A 241 -13.69 12.94 15.19
C PRO A 241 -13.79 13.34 13.71
N VAL A 242 -14.86 12.94 13.04
CA VAL A 242 -15.24 13.50 11.75
C VAL A 242 -15.76 14.91 11.98
N ARG A 243 -15.24 15.90 11.26
CA ARG A 243 -15.59 17.32 11.43
C ARG A 243 -16.44 17.81 10.28
N PHE A 244 -17.04 18.98 10.46
CA PHE A 244 -17.81 19.67 9.46
C PHE A 244 -17.42 21.14 9.43
N SER A 245 -17.18 21.68 8.25
CA SER A 245 -16.87 23.10 8.04
C SER A 245 -18.09 23.82 7.47
N GLU A 246 -18.74 24.62 8.30
CA GLU A 246 -19.86 25.48 7.86
C GLU A 246 -19.37 26.57 6.89
N GLU A 247 -18.17 27.08 7.09
CA GLU A 247 -17.55 28.08 6.20
C GLU A 247 -17.36 27.52 4.80
N THR A 248 -16.85 26.27 4.70
CA THR A 248 -16.70 25.58 3.41
C THR A 248 -18.06 25.39 2.74
N MET A 249 -19.08 24.93 3.49
CA MET A 249 -20.42 24.70 2.95
C MET A 249 -21.06 25.98 2.40
N LEU A 250 -20.95 27.09 3.14
CA LEU A 250 -21.48 28.40 2.71
C LEU A 250 -20.72 28.93 1.49
N SER A 251 -19.39 28.73 1.42
CA SER A 251 -18.57 29.10 0.26
C SER A 251 -18.94 28.28 -0.97
N GLU A 252 -19.07 26.94 -0.84
CA GLU A 252 -19.55 26.05 -1.90
C GLU A 252 -20.90 26.51 -2.45
N ARG A 253 -21.87 26.77 -1.55
CA ARG A 253 -23.19 27.22 -1.94
C ARG A 253 -23.18 28.55 -2.68
N LYS A 254 -22.32 29.49 -2.26
CA LYS A 254 -22.24 30.83 -2.85
C LYS A 254 -21.70 30.84 -4.30
N THR A 255 -20.83 29.90 -4.63
CA THR A 255 -20.17 29.80 -5.97
C THR A 255 -20.77 28.68 -6.83
N ALA A 256 -21.96 28.18 -6.49
CA ALA A 256 -22.49 26.94 -7.02
C ALA A 256 -23.41 27.08 -8.24
N ASP A 257 -23.31 28.17 -9.02
CA ASP A 257 -24.22 28.41 -10.15
C ASP A 257 -24.38 27.18 -11.07
N ASN A 258 -23.27 26.52 -11.39
CA ASN A 258 -23.31 25.32 -12.22
C ASN A 258 -24.02 24.14 -11.52
N ASN A 259 -23.87 23.94 -10.21
CA ASN A 259 -24.57 22.90 -9.46
C ASN A 259 -26.09 23.19 -9.36
N PHE A 260 -26.48 24.45 -9.24
CA PHE A 260 -27.88 24.85 -9.35
C PHE A 260 -28.44 24.57 -10.75
N ALA A 261 -27.69 24.91 -11.82
CA ALA A 261 -28.09 24.59 -13.20
C ALA A 261 -28.28 23.08 -13.39
N ILE A 262 -27.33 22.25 -12.88
CA ILE A 262 -27.45 20.77 -12.88
C ILE A 262 -28.73 20.34 -12.12
N ALA A 263 -28.98 20.87 -10.95
CA ALA A 263 -30.15 20.49 -10.15
C ALA A 263 -31.48 20.83 -10.84
N TYR A 264 -31.58 22.00 -11.49
CA TYR A 264 -32.75 22.34 -12.32
C TYR A 264 -32.89 21.45 -13.56
N LEU A 265 -31.76 21.08 -14.20
CA LEU A 265 -31.77 20.11 -15.31
C LEU A 265 -32.32 18.76 -14.84
N LEU A 266 -31.85 18.25 -13.69
CA LEU A 266 -32.32 17.02 -13.09
C LEU A 266 -33.80 17.07 -12.77
N GLN A 267 -34.28 18.15 -12.15
CA GLN A 267 -35.70 18.34 -11.86
C GLN A 267 -36.56 18.29 -13.11
N GLY A 268 -36.11 18.95 -14.18
CA GLY A 268 -36.89 19.03 -15.44
C GLY A 268 -36.84 17.77 -16.31
N ARG A 269 -35.78 16.96 -16.19
CA ARG A 269 -35.52 15.81 -17.08
C ARG A 269 -35.82 14.46 -16.44
N CYS A 270 -35.30 14.20 -15.25
CA CYS A 270 -35.50 12.90 -14.60
C CYS A 270 -36.42 12.96 -13.37
N GLY A 271 -36.82 14.16 -12.94
CA GLY A 271 -37.54 14.37 -11.70
C GLY A 271 -36.66 14.20 -10.46
N LEU A 272 -37.18 14.60 -9.32
CA LEU A 272 -36.50 14.48 -8.03
C LEU A 272 -37.05 13.27 -7.24
N PRO A 273 -36.26 12.72 -6.30
CA PRO A 273 -36.77 11.76 -5.33
C PRO A 273 -37.98 12.33 -4.55
N ARG A 274 -38.83 11.44 -4.03
CA ARG A 274 -40.04 11.86 -3.30
C ARG A 274 -39.69 12.68 -2.06
N ASN A 275 -40.54 13.66 -1.72
CA ASN A 275 -40.43 14.45 -0.48
C ASN A 275 -39.12 15.25 -0.31
N VAL A 276 -38.46 15.58 -1.41
CA VAL A 276 -37.27 16.43 -1.38
C VAL A 276 -37.41 17.55 -2.41
N ASP A 277 -37.07 18.77 -2.01
CA ASP A 277 -36.93 19.89 -2.93
C ASP A 277 -35.47 20.07 -3.37
N LEU A 278 -35.29 20.85 -4.44
CA LEU A 278 -33.99 21.10 -5.05
C LEU A 278 -32.99 21.74 -4.08
N HIS A 279 -33.42 22.67 -3.25
CA HIS A 279 -32.52 23.37 -2.32
C HIS A 279 -32.03 22.44 -1.22
N LYS A 280 -32.93 21.64 -0.63
CA LYS A 280 -32.56 20.62 0.36
C LYS A 280 -31.57 19.59 -0.21
N MET A 281 -31.80 19.14 -1.45
CA MET A 281 -30.91 18.24 -2.15
C MET A 281 -29.49 18.82 -2.29
N LEU A 282 -29.40 20.07 -2.74
CA LEU A 282 -28.14 20.79 -2.88
C LEU A 282 -27.47 21.08 -1.53
N ASP A 283 -28.23 21.43 -0.49
CA ASP A 283 -27.69 21.70 0.83
C ASP A 283 -27.05 20.44 1.44
N VAL A 284 -27.65 19.26 1.26
CA VAL A 284 -27.01 17.98 1.65
C VAL A 284 -25.75 17.73 0.82
N TYR A 285 -25.78 17.99 -0.48
CA TYR A 285 -24.63 17.82 -1.37
C TYR A 285 -23.45 18.72 -0.95
N PHE A 286 -23.68 20.02 -0.74
CA PHE A 286 -22.63 20.94 -0.27
C PHE A 286 -22.12 20.56 1.10
N SER A 287 -23.01 20.12 2.00
CA SER A 287 -22.61 19.64 3.32
C SER A 287 -21.72 18.40 3.24
N CYS A 288 -21.99 17.45 2.34
CA CYS A 288 -21.12 16.29 2.12
C CYS A 288 -19.72 16.69 1.63
N CYS A 289 -19.63 17.69 0.73
CA CYS A 289 -18.34 18.23 0.27
C CYS A 289 -17.54 18.89 1.41
N SER A 290 -18.22 19.39 2.43
CA SER A 290 -17.68 20.16 3.56
C SER A 290 -17.37 19.33 4.80
N ILE A 291 -17.50 18.00 4.71
CA ILE A 291 -16.99 17.07 5.73
C ILE A 291 -15.47 17.15 5.75
N GLU A 292 -14.90 17.26 6.96
CA GLU A 292 -13.45 17.31 7.13
C GLU A 292 -12.95 16.03 7.80
N MET A 293 -11.93 15.46 7.20
CA MET A 293 -11.22 14.28 7.70
C MET A 293 -9.71 14.44 7.46
N THR A 294 -8.93 13.52 8.01
CA THR A 294 -7.49 13.43 7.80
C THR A 294 -7.17 12.28 6.86
N ALA A 295 -5.96 12.29 6.24
CA ALA A 295 -5.51 11.17 5.41
C ALA A 295 -5.47 9.85 6.21
N ARG A 296 -5.10 9.91 7.50
CA ARG A 296 -5.12 8.76 8.40
C ARG A 296 -6.53 8.16 8.54
N MET A 297 -7.56 8.98 8.72
CA MET A 297 -8.95 8.50 8.80
C MET A 297 -9.40 7.90 7.47
N LEU A 298 -9.11 8.57 6.35
CA LEU A 298 -9.46 8.10 5.01
C LEU A 298 -8.79 6.75 4.67
N SER A 299 -7.55 6.53 5.12
CA SER A 299 -6.86 5.26 4.89
C SER A 299 -7.54 4.07 5.59
N VAL A 300 -8.05 4.25 6.82
CA VAL A 300 -8.81 3.21 7.53
C VAL A 300 -10.16 2.98 6.88
N ALA A 301 -10.85 4.05 6.45
CA ALA A 301 -12.11 3.94 5.71
C ALA A 301 -11.90 3.17 4.38
N ALA A 302 -10.84 3.47 3.64
CA ALA A 302 -10.45 2.72 2.44
C ALA A 302 -10.14 1.24 2.75
N ALA A 303 -9.44 0.96 3.86
CA ALA A 303 -9.15 -0.40 4.31
C ALA A 303 -10.43 -1.17 4.72
N THR A 304 -11.42 -0.49 5.29
CA THR A 304 -12.74 -1.06 5.57
C THR A 304 -13.43 -1.49 4.26
N LEU A 305 -13.34 -0.70 3.21
CA LEU A 305 -13.81 -1.08 1.88
C LEU A 305 -12.97 -2.24 1.29
N ALA A 306 -11.64 -2.20 1.44
CA ALA A 306 -10.75 -3.29 1.01
C ALA A 306 -11.07 -4.62 1.70
N ASN A 307 -11.56 -4.57 2.94
CA ASN A 307 -11.94 -5.70 3.78
C ASN A 307 -13.44 -6.07 3.68
N GLY A 308 -14.07 -5.76 2.56
CA GLY A 308 -15.46 -6.13 2.29
C GLY A 308 -16.50 -5.47 3.19
N GLY A 309 -16.16 -4.32 3.80
CA GLY A 309 -17.03 -3.53 4.68
C GLY A 309 -16.82 -3.78 6.18
N VAL A 310 -15.88 -4.62 6.55
CA VAL A 310 -15.49 -4.87 7.95
C VAL A 310 -14.32 -3.97 8.33
N CYS A 311 -14.49 -3.12 9.32
CA CYS A 311 -13.43 -2.22 9.80
C CYS A 311 -12.27 -3.04 10.40
N PRO A 312 -11.03 -2.88 9.86
CA PRO A 312 -9.91 -3.75 10.23
C PRO A 312 -9.36 -3.52 11.63
N ILE A 313 -9.66 -2.40 12.27
CA ILE A 313 -9.13 -2.05 13.60
C ILE A 313 -10.09 -2.33 14.76
N ASN A 314 -11.38 -2.57 14.48
CA ASN A 314 -12.37 -2.90 15.52
C ASN A 314 -13.24 -4.11 15.18
N GLY A 315 -13.14 -4.65 13.97
CA GLY A 315 -13.88 -5.84 13.52
C GLY A 315 -15.38 -5.63 13.25
N ARG A 316 -15.88 -4.37 13.26
CA ARG A 316 -17.32 -4.09 13.03
C ARG A 316 -17.66 -4.15 11.56
N LEU A 317 -18.75 -4.83 11.22
CA LEU A 317 -19.35 -4.77 9.89
C LEU A 317 -20.10 -3.45 9.73
N VAL A 318 -19.63 -2.58 8.83
CA VAL A 318 -20.19 -1.25 8.55
C VAL A 318 -21.07 -1.26 7.31
N LEU A 319 -20.60 -1.89 6.24
CA LEU A 319 -21.30 -2.05 4.97
C LEU A 319 -21.34 -3.53 4.55
N SER A 320 -22.40 -3.97 3.91
CA SER A 320 -22.41 -5.32 3.33
C SER A 320 -21.43 -5.41 2.16
N THR A 321 -20.86 -6.60 1.97
CA THR A 321 -19.91 -6.87 0.88
C THR A 321 -20.51 -6.56 -0.50
N ASP A 322 -21.83 -6.74 -0.69
CA ASP A 322 -22.50 -6.42 -1.95
C ASP A 322 -22.53 -4.91 -2.21
N ILE A 323 -22.77 -4.09 -1.21
CA ILE A 323 -22.70 -2.62 -1.31
C ILE A 323 -21.27 -2.18 -1.61
N VAL A 324 -20.29 -2.72 -0.87
CA VAL A 324 -18.86 -2.42 -1.08
C VAL A 324 -18.46 -2.74 -2.52
N LYS A 325 -18.79 -3.93 -3.03
CA LYS A 325 -18.49 -4.33 -4.41
C LYS A 325 -19.00 -3.31 -5.44
N LYS A 326 -20.25 -2.84 -5.30
CA LYS A 326 -20.84 -1.85 -6.21
C LYS A 326 -20.17 -0.48 -6.06
N THR A 327 -19.87 -0.08 -4.85
CA THR A 327 -19.15 1.17 -4.56
C THR A 327 -17.76 1.17 -5.19
N LEU A 328 -16.99 0.09 -5.02
CA LEU A 328 -15.67 -0.06 -5.63
C LEU A 328 -15.73 -0.09 -7.17
N SER A 329 -16.74 -0.75 -7.75
CA SER A 329 -16.94 -0.76 -9.22
C SER A 329 -17.16 0.65 -9.78
N VAL A 330 -17.94 1.47 -9.09
CA VAL A 330 -18.16 2.87 -9.49
C VAL A 330 -16.90 3.72 -9.28
N MET A 331 -16.16 3.50 -8.18
CA MET A 331 -14.88 4.18 -7.95
C MET A 331 -13.86 3.83 -9.05
N GLN A 332 -13.77 2.56 -9.45
CA GLN A 332 -12.90 2.11 -10.54
C GLN A 332 -13.23 2.80 -11.87
N ALA A 333 -14.52 2.87 -12.21
CA ALA A 333 -14.97 3.36 -13.50
C ALA A 333 -14.96 4.89 -13.63
N ALA A 334 -15.17 5.63 -12.51
CA ALA A 334 -15.46 7.06 -12.57
C ALA A 334 -14.88 7.88 -11.40
N GLY A 335 -14.02 7.30 -10.56
CA GLY A 335 -13.58 7.96 -9.33
C GLY A 335 -12.53 9.05 -9.52
N MET A 336 -11.79 9.04 -10.64
CA MET A 336 -10.66 9.92 -10.92
C MET A 336 -10.99 10.98 -11.98
N TYR A 337 -12.22 11.47 -11.96
CA TYR A 337 -12.72 12.47 -12.91
C TYR A 337 -12.54 12.01 -14.38
N ASP A 338 -12.17 12.94 -15.28
CA ASP A 338 -11.97 12.63 -16.71
C ASP A 338 -10.72 11.76 -16.97
N ASN A 339 -9.87 11.60 -15.96
CA ASN A 339 -8.69 10.74 -16.01
C ASN A 339 -8.98 9.28 -15.55
N ALA A 340 -10.22 8.93 -15.23
CA ALA A 340 -10.56 7.62 -14.67
C ALA A 340 -10.17 6.45 -15.60
N GLY A 341 -10.29 6.62 -16.91
CA GLY A 341 -9.89 5.59 -17.89
C GLY A 341 -8.39 5.32 -17.89
N THR A 342 -7.58 6.38 -17.98
CA THR A 342 -6.12 6.29 -17.92
C THR A 342 -5.64 5.75 -16.57
N PHE A 343 -6.23 6.24 -15.47
CA PHE A 343 -5.91 5.75 -14.14
C PHE A 343 -6.24 4.25 -13.98
N THR A 344 -7.36 3.80 -14.57
CA THR A 344 -7.71 2.37 -14.56
C THR A 344 -6.73 1.54 -15.40
N LEU A 345 -6.23 2.07 -16.52
CA LEU A 345 -5.24 1.39 -17.35
C LEU A 345 -3.87 1.27 -16.65
N GLU A 346 -3.41 2.34 -16.02
CA GLU A 346 -2.04 2.47 -15.53
C GLU A 346 -1.91 2.05 -14.05
N VAL A 347 -2.90 2.37 -13.22
CA VAL A 347 -2.92 2.06 -11.78
C VAL A 347 -3.84 0.88 -11.45
N GLY A 348 -4.98 0.80 -12.12
CA GLY A 348 -5.89 -0.35 -12.04
C GLY A 348 -6.54 -0.58 -10.66
N LEU A 349 -6.69 0.46 -9.85
CA LEU A 349 -7.25 0.39 -8.49
C LEU A 349 -8.49 1.27 -8.34
N PRO A 350 -9.53 0.81 -7.61
CA PRO A 350 -10.63 1.68 -7.21
C PRO A 350 -10.12 2.87 -6.42
N ALA A 351 -10.38 4.09 -6.90
CA ALA A 351 -9.93 5.32 -6.25
C ALA A 351 -10.99 6.40 -6.31
N LYS A 352 -10.91 7.38 -5.41
CA LYS A 352 -11.69 8.61 -5.48
C LYS A 352 -10.85 9.82 -5.12
N SER A 353 -10.80 10.75 -6.05
CA SER A 353 -10.14 12.05 -5.90
C SER A 353 -11.11 13.13 -5.42
N GLY A 354 -10.59 14.07 -4.65
CA GLY A 354 -11.28 15.27 -4.20
C GLY A 354 -10.44 16.52 -4.45
N VAL A 355 -11.05 17.59 -4.92
CA VAL A 355 -10.36 18.85 -5.23
C VAL A 355 -9.77 19.56 -4.00
N GLY A 356 -10.00 19.03 -2.80
CA GLY A 356 -9.28 19.41 -1.58
C GLY A 356 -7.85 18.84 -1.50
N GLY A 357 -7.43 18.01 -2.48
CA GLY A 357 -6.11 17.40 -2.54
C GLY A 357 -6.02 15.97 -2.02
N SER A 358 -7.13 15.35 -1.64
CA SER A 358 -7.15 13.94 -1.22
C SER A 358 -7.35 12.99 -2.38
N VAL A 359 -6.65 11.85 -2.34
CA VAL A 359 -6.97 10.67 -3.15
C VAL A 359 -7.11 9.47 -2.20
N MET A 360 -8.29 8.88 -2.15
CA MET A 360 -8.59 7.66 -1.38
C MET A 360 -8.55 6.48 -2.34
N VAL A 361 -7.74 5.46 -2.04
CA VAL A 361 -7.50 4.30 -2.92
C VAL A 361 -7.71 3.00 -2.15
N VAL A 362 -8.27 2.02 -2.82
CA VAL A 362 -8.58 0.70 -2.27
C VAL A 362 -7.84 -0.38 -3.06
N VAL A 363 -7.04 -1.18 -2.37
CA VAL A 363 -6.46 -2.42 -2.91
C VAL A 363 -7.25 -3.58 -2.30
N PRO A 364 -8.20 -4.17 -3.04
CA PRO A 364 -9.10 -5.18 -2.50
C PRO A 364 -8.36 -6.35 -1.85
N ASN A 365 -8.82 -6.78 -0.68
CA ASN A 365 -8.25 -7.88 0.13
C ASN A 365 -6.80 -7.66 0.60
N LEU A 366 -6.27 -6.43 0.51
CA LEU A 366 -4.91 -6.13 0.95
C LEU A 366 -4.87 -4.91 1.87
N LEU A 367 -5.21 -3.73 1.35
CA LEU A 367 -5.09 -2.48 2.11
C LEU A 367 -5.93 -1.34 1.51
N GLY A 368 -6.13 -0.30 2.30
CA GLY A 368 -6.56 1.00 1.85
C GLY A 368 -5.50 2.05 2.13
N PHE A 369 -5.39 3.05 1.27
CA PHE A 369 -4.53 4.20 1.55
C PHE A 369 -5.18 5.51 1.12
N ALA A 370 -4.70 6.59 1.69
CA ALA A 370 -5.09 7.93 1.30
C ALA A 370 -3.86 8.84 1.23
N THR A 371 -3.84 9.69 0.22
CA THR A 371 -2.86 10.76 0.08
C THR A 371 -3.52 12.10 0.29
N PHE A 372 -2.76 13.09 0.76
CA PHE A 372 -3.20 14.47 0.87
C PHE A 372 -2.12 15.40 0.35
N SER A 373 -2.40 16.13 -0.73
CA SER A 373 -1.58 17.21 -1.25
C SER A 373 -2.46 18.15 -2.10
N PRO A 374 -2.55 19.46 -1.77
CA PRO A 374 -3.50 20.39 -2.41
C PRO A 374 -3.26 20.69 -3.88
N ARG A 375 -2.02 20.55 -4.40
CA ARG A 375 -1.72 20.80 -5.81
C ARG A 375 -2.41 19.80 -6.72
N LEU A 376 -3.22 20.29 -7.66
CA LEU A 376 -4.03 19.50 -8.59
C LEU A 376 -3.49 19.60 -10.01
N ASP A 377 -3.69 18.53 -10.77
CA ASP A 377 -3.47 18.47 -12.22
C ASP A 377 -4.62 19.13 -13.00
N ALA A 378 -4.54 19.09 -14.32
CA ALA A 378 -5.55 19.66 -15.22
C ALA A 378 -6.93 18.97 -15.10
N TYR A 379 -6.99 17.75 -14.52
CA TYR A 379 -8.24 17.01 -14.31
C TYR A 379 -8.84 17.25 -12.93
N GLY A 380 -8.11 17.91 -12.03
CA GLY A 380 -8.52 18.14 -10.63
C GLY A 380 -8.07 17.07 -9.65
N ASN A 381 -7.14 16.19 -10.03
CA ASN A 381 -6.55 15.17 -9.17
C ASN A 381 -5.28 15.70 -8.51
N SER A 382 -4.99 15.27 -7.29
CA SER A 382 -3.73 15.60 -6.61
C SER A 382 -2.54 15.07 -7.41
N VAL A 383 -1.64 15.95 -7.85
CA VAL A 383 -0.44 15.61 -8.64
C VAL A 383 0.42 14.59 -7.91
N ARG A 384 0.82 14.90 -6.66
CA ARG A 384 1.61 13.98 -5.83
C ARG A 384 0.85 12.69 -5.52
N GLY A 385 -0.47 12.78 -5.29
CA GLY A 385 -1.31 11.61 -5.01
C GLY A 385 -1.35 10.64 -6.18
N VAL A 386 -1.51 11.10 -7.41
CA VAL A 386 -1.51 10.27 -8.62
C VAL A 386 -0.11 9.70 -8.88
N SER A 387 0.95 10.52 -8.78
CA SER A 387 2.33 10.06 -8.94
C SER A 387 2.68 8.95 -7.93
N PHE A 388 2.25 9.08 -6.68
CA PHE A 388 2.42 8.04 -5.66
C PHE A 388 1.72 6.73 -6.07
N CYS A 389 0.50 6.79 -6.59
CA CYS A 389 -0.22 5.61 -7.07
C CYS A 389 0.54 4.89 -8.20
N HIS A 390 1.08 5.62 -9.18
CA HIS A 390 1.89 5.04 -10.27
C HIS A 390 3.12 4.32 -9.73
N GLN A 391 3.94 5.00 -8.91
CA GLN A 391 5.14 4.40 -8.35
C GLN A 391 4.84 3.18 -7.46
N LEU A 392 3.68 3.19 -6.78
CA LEU A 392 3.26 2.06 -5.95
C LEU A 392 2.95 0.81 -6.79
N VAL A 393 2.21 0.96 -7.90
CA VAL A 393 1.92 -0.17 -8.80
C VAL A 393 3.09 -0.58 -9.66
N ASP A 394 4.06 0.29 -9.89
CA ASP A 394 5.32 -0.08 -10.55
C ASP A 394 6.20 -0.95 -9.64
N ARG A 395 6.10 -0.77 -8.33
CA ARG A 395 6.89 -1.52 -7.35
C ARG A 395 6.23 -2.79 -6.85
N PHE A 396 4.89 -2.81 -6.77
CA PHE A 396 4.12 -3.92 -6.19
C PHE A 396 3.09 -4.50 -7.16
N THR A 397 2.86 -5.81 -7.10
CA THR A 397 1.84 -6.53 -7.87
C THR A 397 0.45 -6.30 -7.26
N ILE A 398 -0.06 -5.08 -7.38
CA ILE A 398 -1.34 -4.67 -6.80
C ILE A 398 -2.37 -4.17 -7.81
N HIS A 399 -1.97 -3.98 -9.07
CA HIS A 399 -2.93 -3.75 -10.16
C HIS A 399 -3.91 -4.92 -10.24
N VAL A 400 -5.20 -4.67 -10.46
CA VAL A 400 -6.24 -5.73 -10.47
C VAL A 400 -5.95 -6.88 -11.44
N TYR A 401 -5.13 -6.65 -12.46
CA TYR A 401 -4.72 -7.65 -13.45
C TYR A 401 -3.28 -8.19 -13.30
N ASP A 402 -2.52 -7.78 -12.32
CA ASP A 402 -1.15 -8.28 -12.12
C ASP A 402 -1.09 -9.79 -11.89
N ASN A 403 -2.14 -10.39 -11.32
CA ASN A 403 -2.20 -11.83 -11.06
C ASN A 403 -2.42 -12.71 -12.31
N LEU A 404 -2.66 -12.12 -13.50
CA LEU A 404 -2.84 -12.86 -14.74
C LEU A 404 -1.54 -13.47 -15.28
N SER A 405 -0.38 -12.97 -14.87
CA SER A 405 0.93 -13.35 -15.36
C SER A 405 1.50 -14.64 -14.74
N GLY A 406 0.75 -15.33 -13.87
CA GLY A 406 1.14 -16.63 -13.32
C GLY A 406 2.45 -16.66 -12.52
N GLY A 407 2.88 -15.50 -11.99
CA GLY A 407 4.10 -15.36 -11.20
C GLY A 407 5.27 -14.67 -11.91
N HIS A 408 5.14 -14.34 -13.20
CA HIS A 408 6.09 -13.46 -13.89
C HIS A 408 5.70 -12.00 -13.58
N THR A 409 6.33 -11.42 -12.58
CA THR A 409 5.93 -10.11 -12.03
C THR A 409 6.69 -8.93 -12.63
N GLY A 410 7.62 -9.18 -13.57
CA GLY A 410 8.44 -8.11 -14.16
C GLY A 410 9.24 -7.32 -13.11
N GLY A 411 9.71 -8.00 -12.04
CA GLY A 411 10.43 -7.38 -10.93
C GLY A 411 9.56 -6.76 -9.85
N LYS A 412 8.24 -6.69 -10.04
CA LYS A 412 7.32 -6.20 -9.00
C LYS A 412 7.21 -7.22 -7.86
N ARG A 413 7.01 -6.74 -6.64
CA ARG A 413 6.86 -7.58 -5.46
C ARG A 413 5.41 -7.72 -5.03
N ASP A 414 4.98 -8.94 -4.66
CA ASP A 414 3.72 -9.13 -3.95
C ASP A 414 3.96 -8.92 -2.44
N PRO A 415 3.39 -7.89 -1.82
CA PRO A 415 3.63 -7.61 -0.41
C PRO A 415 3.04 -8.67 0.53
N ARG A 416 2.16 -9.56 0.03
CA ARG A 416 1.58 -10.69 0.78
C ARG A 416 2.53 -11.88 0.91
N ILE A 417 3.55 -11.97 0.05
CA ILE A 417 4.50 -13.07 0.02
C ILE A 417 5.72 -12.69 0.86
N PRO A 418 6.05 -13.45 1.94
CA PRO A 418 7.25 -13.20 2.72
C PRO A 418 8.53 -13.24 1.88
N ARG A 419 9.49 -12.38 2.20
CA ARG A 419 10.80 -12.30 1.53
C ARG A 419 11.45 -13.67 1.36
N ARG A 420 11.45 -14.48 2.41
CA ARG A 420 12.01 -15.84 2.36
C ARG A 420 11.34 -16.72 1.30
N GLN A 421 10.02 -16.64 1.14
CA GLN A 421 9.30 -17.40 0.12
C GLN A 421 9.55 -16.85 -1.28
N ARG A 422 9.64 -15.53 -1.44
CA ARG A 422 10.04 -14.91 -2.73
C ARG A 422 11.40 -15.42 -3.16
N GLN A 423 12.40 -15.32 -2.29
CA GLN A 423 13.76 -15.81 -2.58
C GLN A 423 13.78 -17.32 -2.93
N GLN A 424 13.05 -18.15 -2.20
CA GLN A 424 12.97 -19.59 -2.51
C GLN A 424 12.34 -19.87 -3.88
N ARG A 425 11.30 -19.13 -4.24
CA ARG A 425 10.67 -19.25 -5.56
C ARG A 425 11.62 -18.86 -6.68
N ASP A 426 12.29 -17.72 -6.55
CA ASP A 426 13.19 -17.18 -7.57
C ASP A 426 14.41 -18.10 -7.77
N LEU A 427 14.96 -18.62 -6.68
CA LEU A 427 15.99 -19.65 -6.74
C LEU A 427 15.49 -20.97 -7.37
N GLY A 428 14.24 -21.35 -7.08
CA GLY A 428 13.61 -22.52 -7.71
C GLY A 428 13.49 -22.37 -9.22
N ASN A 429 13.09 -21.20 -9.69
CA ASN A 429 12.99 -20.88 -11.11
C ASN A 429 14.37 -20.95 -11.79
N LEU A 430 15.41 -20.36 -11.18
CA LEU A 430 16.77 -20.40 -11.68
C LEU A 430 17.29 -21.86 -11.78
N ARG A 431 17.14 -22.65 -10.72
CA ARG A 431 17.54 -24.06 -10.68
C ARG A 431 16.83 -24.89 -11.75
N TRP A 432 15.52 -24.69 -11.90
CA TRP A 432 14.73 -25.38 -12.93
C TRP A 432 15.22 -25.02 -14.34
N GLY A 433 15.45 -23.74 -14.61
CA GLY A 433 16.00 -23.27 -15.90
C GLY A 433 17.36 -23.90 -16.21
N LEU A 434 18.28 -23.94 -15.23
CA LEU A 434 19.58 -24.56 -15.39
C LEU A 434 19.48 -26.07 -15.73
N GLN A 435 18.57 -26.80 -15.04
CA GLN A 435 18.36 -28.23 -15.29
C GLN A 435 17.78 -28.52 -16.69
N HIS A 436 17.01 -27.57 -17.26
CA HIS A 436 16.36 -27.72 -18.56
C HIS A 436 17.15 -27.06 -19.71
N GLY A 437 18.38 -26.60 -19.45
CA GLY A 437 19.27 -26.03 -20.45
C GLY A 437 18.85 -24.65 -20.97
N ASP A 438 18.09 -23.88 -20.14
CA ASP A 438 17.72 -22.53 -20.47
C ASP A 438 18.96 -21.62 -20.59
N LEU A 439 19.15 -21.02 -21.75
CA LEU A 439 20.31 -20.17 -22.06
C LEU A 439 20.34 -18.94 -21.14
N THR A 440 19.18 -18.39 -20.76
CA THR A 440 19.08 -17.26 -19.85
C THR A 440 19.55 -17.65 -18.45
N ALA A 441 19.10 -18.80 -17.94
CA ALA A 441 19.54 -19.33 -16.66
C ALA A 441 21.06 -19.61 -16.64
N GLN A 442 21.62 -20.13 -17.73
CA GLN A 442 23.07 -20.34 -17.88
C GLN A 442 23.84 -19.02 -17.86
N GLN A 443 23.33 -17.98 -18.53
CA GLN A 443 23.93 -16.64 -18.52
C GLN A 443 23.91 -16.03 -17.11
N VAL A 444 22.79 -16.16 -16.40
CA VAL A 444 22.66 -15.69 -15.00
C VAL A 444 23.67 -16.40 -14.10
N ARG A 445 23.80 -17.72 -14.21
CA ARG A 445 24.80 -18.51 -13.47
C ARG A 445 26.22 -18.01 -13.73
N ASP A 446 26.56 -17.77 -14.98
CA ASP A 446 27.92 -17.34 -15.38
C ASP A 446 28.19 -15.90 -14.87
N LEU A 447 27.21 -15.03 -14.88
CA LEU A 447 27.31 -13.68 -14.28
C LEU A 447 27.45 -13.74 -12.76
N ILE A 448 26.74 -14.64 -12.08
CA ILE A 448 26.88 -14.88 -10.65
C ILE A 448 28.33 -15.26 -10.30
N LEU A 449 28.88 -16.26 -11.00
CA LEU A 449 30.27 -16.69 -10.79
C LEU A 449 31.28 -15.56 -11.01
N LEU A 450 31.07 -14.75 -12.05
CA LEU A 450 31.91 -13.60 -12.35
C LEU A 450 31.84 -12.53 -11.25
N CYS A 451 30.65 -12.19 -10.77
CA CYS A 451 30.46 -11.22 -9.68
C CYS A 451 31.11 -11.70 -8.37
N MET A 452 30.96 -13.00 -8.04
CA MET A 452 31.56 -13.57 -6.85
C MET A 452 33.08 -13.42 -6.87
N VAL A 453 33.72 -13.80 -7.97
CA VAL A 453 35.19 -13.72 -8.13
C VAL A 453 35.69 -12.27 -8.12
N ASP A 454 34.98 -11.34 -8.77
CA ASP A 454 35.42 -9.94 -8.83
C ASP A 454 35.28 -9.17 -7.51
N ILE A 455 34.34 -9.57 -6.68
CA ILE A 455 34.20 -9.00 -5.35
C ILE A 455 35.28 -9.52 -4.42
N SER A 456 35.49 -10.86 -4.37
CA SER A 456 36.56 -11.45 -3.55
C SER A 456 37.98 -11.03 -3.97
N LEU A 457 38.20 -10.63 -5.21
CA LEU A 457 39.46 -10.05 -5.67
C LEU A 457 39.57 -8.53 -5.41
N ALA A 458 38.82 -7.98 -4.48
CA ALA A 458 38.89 -6.56 -4.16
C ALA A 458 40.27 -6.14 -3.61
N ASP A 459 40.88 -6.99 -2.81
CA ASP A 459 42.20 -6.82 -2.22
C ASP A 459 43.38 -7.39 -3.08
N GLY A 460 43.07 -8.06 -4.18
CA GLY A 460 44.02 -8.52 -5.20
C GLY A 460 44.40 -9.99 -5.15
N GLU A 461 44.12 -10.75 -4.08
CA GLU A 461 44.40 -12.18 -3.96
C GLU A 461 43.17 -12.95 -3.46
N LEU A 462 42.87 -14.11 -4.06
CA LEU A 462 41.79 -14.99 -3.65
C LEU A 462 42.30 -15.96 -2.57
N GLU A 463 41.82 -15.79 -1.34
CA GLU A 463 42.18 -16.66 -0.23
C GLU A 463 41.43 -18.01 -0.25
N ALA A 464 42.01 -19.06 0.34
CA ALA A 464 41.38 -20.38 0.45
C ALA A 464 40.10 -20.37 1.28
N SER A 465 39.99 -19.46 2.25
CA SER A 465 38.84 -19.18 3.10
C SER A 465 37.68 -18.61 2.27
N GLU A 466 37.95 -17.64 1.42
CA GLU A 466 36.98 -17.01 0.51
C GLU A 466 36.48 -17.99 -0.54
N LEU A 467 37.40 -18.79 -1.12
CA LEU A 467 37.04 -19.83 -2.06
C LEU A 467 36.05 -20.84 -1.46
N THR A 468 36.32 -21.29 -0.23
CA THR A 468 35.44 -22.21 0.50
C THR A 468 34.05 -21.59 0.72
N MET A 469 34.02 -20.31 1.06
CA MET A 469 32.80 -19.57 1.29
C MET A 469 32.01 -19.34 -0.01
N MET A 470 32.68 -18.96 -1.09
CA MET A 470 32.07 -18.82 -2.41
C MET A 470 31.44 -20.13 -2.87
N VAL A 471 32.15 -21.28 -2.71
CA VAL A 471 31.59 -22.62 -3.04
C VAL A 471 30.33 -22.89 -2.21
N LYS A 472 30.32 -22.54 -0.90
CA LYS A 472 29.16 -22.70 -0.04
C LYS A 472 27.99 -21.82 -0.52
N ILE A 473 28.20 -20.52 -0.72
CA ILE A 473 27.17 -19.58 -1.19
C ILE A 473 26.60 -20.04 -2.54
N TYR A 474 27.46 -20.44 -3.47
CA TYR A 474 27.04 -20.94 -4.77
C TYR A 474 26.20 -22.24 -4.65
N THR A 475 26.66 -23.20 -3.82
CA THR A 475 25.96 -24.46 -3.59
C THR A 475 24.59 -24.23 -2.97
N ASP A 476 24.50 -23.35 -1.99
CA ASP A 476 23.23 -22.96 -1.35
C ASP A 476 22.27 -22.31 -2.38
N LEU A 477 22.82 -21.52 -3.30
CA LEU A 477 22.08 -20.83 -4.34
C LEU A 477 21.60 -21.76 -5.46
N ILE A 478 22.51 -22.50 -6.06
CA ILE A 478 22.27 -23.29 -7.27
C ILE A 478 21.78 -24.71 -6.95
N GLY A 479 22.13 -25.25 -5.77
CA GLY A 479 21.77 -26.60 -5.32
C GLY A 479 22.85 -27.65 -5.57
N GLU A 480 23.92 -27.30 -6.31
CA GLU A 480 25.08 -28.13 -6.55
C GLU A 480 26.36 -27.28 -6.57
N PRO A 481 27.53 -27.82 -6.19
CA PRO A 481 28.77 -27.05 -6.19
C PRO A 481 29.19 -26.69 -7.61
N PRO A 482 29.96 -25.58 -7.79
CA PRO A 482 30.56 -25.27 -9.07
C PRO A 482 31.51 -26.41 -9.48
N ALA A 483 31.70 -26.63 -10.78
CA ALA A 483 32.67 -27.66 -11.26
C ALA A 483 34.06 -27.36 -10.68
N ALA A 484 34.76 -28.42 -10.28
CA ALA A 484 36.07 -28.29 -9.64
C ALA A 484 37.04 -27.45 -10.50
N GLY A 485 37.69 -26.47 -9.85
CA GLY A 485 38.62 -25.55 -10.51
C GLY A 485 37.99 -24.39 -11.28
N THR A 486 36.66 -24.25 -11.30
CA THR A 486 35.98 -23.19 -12.07
C THR A 486 36.26 -21.79 -11.48
N LEU A 487 36.20 -21.64 -10.17
CA LEU A 487 36.42 -20.35 -9.49
C LEU A 487 37.89 -19.93 -9.59
N GLU A 488 38.83 -20.88 -9.38
CA GLU A 488 40.25 -20.66 -9.52
C GLU A 488 40.63 -20.30 -10.96
N ALA A 489 40.07 -21.02 -11.96
CA ALA A 489 40.30 -20.71 -13.37
C ALA A 489 39.75 -19.33 -13.76
N LEU A 490 38.60 -18.92 -13.21
CA LEU A 490 38.06 -17.60 -13.41
C LEU A 490 38.95 -16.54 -12.76
N ALA A 491 39.43 -16.75 -11.52
CA ALA A 491 40.34 -15.84 -10.85
C ALA A 491 41.67 -15.69 -11.61
N GLN A 492 42.27 -16.80 -12.03
CA GLN A 492 43.51 -16.78 -12.82
C GLN A 492 43.34 -16.10 -14.20
N SER A 493 42.19 -16.29 -14.85
CA SER A 493 41.92 -15.65 -16.15
C SER A 493 41.81 -14.11 -16.05
N ARG A 494 41.61 -13.60 -14.85
CA ARG A 494 41.51 -12.18 -14.59
C ARG A 494 42.87 -11.48 -14.51
N GLY A 495 43.91 -12.18 -14.06
CA GLY A 495 45.28 -11.64 -13.95
C GLY A 495 46.07 -11.58 -15.26
N THR A 496 45.64 -12.23 -16.34
CA THR A 496 46.50 -12.53 -17.49
C THR A 496 46.15 -11.88 -18.84
N ASN A 497 45.27 -10.86 -18.89
CA ASN A 497 44.77 -10.37 -20.18
C ASN A 497 45.47 -9.15 -20.78
N SER A 498 45.77 -9.29 -22.08
CA SER A 498 46.52 -8.40 -22.98
C SER A 498 45.79 -7.09 -23.40
N GLU A 499 44.57 -6.83 -22.94
CA GLU A 499 43.77 -5.67 -23.41
C GLU A 499 43.79 -4.44 -22.49
N GLY A 500 44.53 -4.46 -21.38
CA GLY A 500 44.77 -3.29 -20.55
C GLY A 500 43.56 -2.69 -19.82
N ARG A 501 42.39 -3.38 -19.84
CA ARG A 501 41.21 -2.96 -19.09
C ARG A 501 41.13 -3.75 -17.78
N ASP A 502 40.81 -3.03 -16.71
CA ASP A 502 40.55 -3.61 -15.40
C ASP A 502 39.46 -4.71 -15.48
N PRO A 503 39.64 -5.87 -14.82
CA PRO A 503 38.69 -6.98 -14.80
C PRO A 503 37.27 -6.55 -14.37
N PHE A 504 37.16 -5.72 -13.36
CA PHE A 504 35.86 -5.20 -12.89
C PHE A 504 35.15 -4.34 -13.94
N THR A 505 35.86 -3.50 -14.66
CA THR A 505 35.29 -2.73 -15.80
C THR A 505 34.71 -3.64 -16.89
N ARG A 506 35.33 -4.81 -17.11
CA ARG A 506 34.82 -5.80 -18.08
C ARG A 506 33.56 -6.51 -17.56
N LEU A 507 33.48 -6.81 -16.26
CA LEU A 507 32.27 -7.33 -15.64
C LEU A 507 31.12 -6.35 -15.82
N ILE A 508 31.31 -5.08 -15.47
CA ILE A 508 30.31 -4.03 -15.62
C ILE A 508 29.84 -3.91 -17.08
N GLY A 509 30.75 -3.99 -18.05
CA GLY A 509 30.40 -4.05 -19.47
C GLY A 509 29.52 -5.23 -19.84
N LYS A 510 29.83 -6.45 -19.35
CA LYS A 510 29.01 -7.65 -19.57
C LYS A 510 27.64 -7.54 -18.91
N LEU A 511 27.56 -7.08 -17.68
CA LEU A 511 26.29 -6.87 -16.99
C LEU A 511 25.39 -5.91 -17.77
N SER A 512 25.94 -4.79 -18.22
CA SER A 512 25.21 -3.79 -19.03
C SER A 512 24.76 -4.36 -20.39
N GLU A 513 25.58 -5.16 -21.04
CA GLU A 513 25.23 -5.80 -22.33
C GLU A 513 24.10 -6.82 -22.18
N HIS A 514 24.08 -7.57 -21.08
CA HIS A 514 23.08 -8.62 -20.83
C HIS A 514 21.84 -8.10 -20.11
N ASN A 515 21.87 -6.88 -19.59
CA ASN A 515 20.79 -6.30 -18.80
C ASN A 515 19.40 -6.38 -19.48
N SER A 516 19.33 -6.17 -20.79
CA SER A 516 18.06 -6.25 -21.55
C SER A 516 17.56 -7.68 -21.81
N ARG A 517 18.38 -8.71 -21.53
CA ARG A 517 18.10 -10.12 -21.79
C ARG A 517 17.78 -10.94 -20.55
N ILE A 518 18.05 -10.42 -19.37
CA ILE A 518 17.76 -11.04 -18.08
C ILE A 518 16.59 -10.31 -17.42
N ASP A 519 15.71 -11.06 -16.78
CA ASP A 519 14.59 -10.49 -16.05
C ASP A 519 15.03 -9.82 -14.74
N ASP A 520 14.15 -9.08 -14.11
CA ASP A 520 14.45 -8.31 -12.91
C ASP A 520 14.73 -9.21 -11.70
N ASP A 521 14.10 -10.41 -11.64
CA ASP A 521 14.36 -11.38 -10.57
C ASP A 521 15.78 -11.93 -10.67
N ALA A 522 16.24 -12.24 -11.89
CA ALA A 522 17.61 -12.69 -12.16
C ALA A 522 18.65 -11.60 -11.86
N ARG A 523 18.36 -10.33 -12.19
CA ARG A 523 19.22 -9.17 -11.83
C ARG A 523 19.36 -9.06 -10.31
N LEU A 524 18.24 -9.21 -9.59
CA LEU A 524 18.25 -9.15 -8.14
C LEU A 524 19.03 -10.31 -7.51
N ILE A 525 18.91 -11.53 -8.04
CA ILE A 525 19.70 -12.69 -7.59
C ILE A 525 21.20 -12.43 -7.77
N ILE A 526 21.62 -11.88 -8.90
CA ILE A 526 23.02 -11.54 -9.15
C ILE A 526 23.51 -10.53 -8.11
N LEU A 527 22.78 -9.43 -7.89
CA LEU A 527 23.17 -8.40 -6.92
C LEU A 527 23.19 -8.95 -5.49
N GLN A 528 22.19 -9.71 -5.08
CA GLN A 528 22.14 -10.29 -3.72
C GLN A 528 23.25 -11.31 -3.50
N THR A 529 23.63 -12.07 -4.52
CA THR A 529 24.76 -13.00 -4.43
C THR A 529 26.08 -12.24 -4.25
N ALA A 530 26.28 -11.19 -5.04
CA ALA A 530 27.43 -10.30 -4.92
C ALA A 530 27.49 -9.68 -3.52
N PHE A 531 26.36 -9.20 -3.00
CA PHE A 531 26.24 -8.64 -1.65
C PHE A 531 26.56 -9.67 -0.55
N ARG A 532 26.09 -10.91 -0.66
CA ARG A 532 26.40 -11.97 0.31
C ARG A 532 27.89 -12.33 0.34
N VAL A 533 28.56 -12.28 -0.80
CA VAL A 533 30.01 -12.50 -0.86
C VAL A 533 30.75 -11.34 -0.19
N ALA A 534 30.40 -10.10 -0.50
CA ALA A 534 30.99 -8.92 0.12
C ALA A 534 30.85 -8.89 1.65
N CYS A 535 29.70 -9.35 2.16
CA CYS A 535 29.43 -9.35 3.61
C CYS A 535 29.86 -10.64 4.33
N ALA A 536 30.59 -11.51 3.67
CA ALA A 536 30.78 -12.87 4.12
C ALA A 536 31.67 -13.01 5.38
N ASP A 537 32.55 -12.07 5.63
CA ASP A 537 33.39 -11.99 6.82
C ASP A 537 32.72 -11.27 8.01
N GLY A 538 31.48 -10.73 7.79
CA GLY A 538 30.71 -10.00 8.79
C GLY A 538 30.92 -8.49 8.77
N THR A 539 31.73 -7.98 7.84
CA THR A 539 31.95 -6.55 7.57
C THR A 539 31.56 -6.20 6.14
N LEU A 540 31.42 -4.93 5.84
CA LEU A 540 31.20 -4.42 4.48
C LEU A 540 32.08 -3.18 4.33
N GLU A 541 33.13 -3.32 3.56
CA GLU A 541 34.11 -2.26 3.33
C GLU A 541 33.62 -1.24 2.28
N ASP A 542 34.19 -0.02 2.32
CA ASP A 542 33.77 1.05 1.40
C ASP A 542 34.10 0.71 -0.07
N GLU A 543 35.18 -0.06 -0.33
CA GLU A 543 35.53 -0.53 -1.68
C GLU A 543 34.55 -1.55 -2.22
N GLU A 544 34.12 -2.48 -1.38
CA GLU A 544 33.09 -3.48 -1.73
C GLU A 544 31.74 -2.81 -1.99
N LEU A 545 31.35 -1.85 -1.13
CA LEU A 545 30.15 -1.08 -1.33
C LEU A 545 30.16 -0.32 -2.68
N THR A 546 31.31 0.28 -3.04
CA THR A 546 31.47 0.97 -4.31
C THR A 546 31.32 0.01 -5.50
N LYS A 547 31.87 -1.21 -5.41
CA LYS A 547 31.69 -2.25 -6.42
C LYS A 547 30.26 -2.72 -6.52
N LEU A 548 29.57 -2.92 -5.39
CA LEU A 548 28.16 -3.30 -5.35
C LEU A 548 27.26 -2.21 -5.99
N GLN A 549 27.55 -0.94 -5.76
CA GLN A 549 26.83 0.18 -6.39
C GLN A 549 27.01 0.16 -7.92
N ALA A 550 28.23 -0.09 -8.40
CA ALA A 550 28.49 -0.20 -9.83
C ALA A 550 27.78 -1.41 -10.47
N ILE A 551 27.72 -2.55 -9.77
CA ILE A 551 26.97 -3.74 -10.21
C ILE A 551 25.46 -3.41 -10.26
N ALA A 552 24.90 -2.81 -9.22
CA ALA A 552 23.48 -2.41 -9.19
C ALA A 552 23.12 -1.48 -10.35
N GLN A 553 23.96 -0.48 -10.61
CA GLN A 553 23.78 0.46 -11.73
C GLN A 553 23.86 -0.27 -13.10
N ALA A 554 24.82 -1.18 -13.29
CA ALA A 554 24.96 -1.94 -14.53
C ALA A 554 23.77 -2.88 -14.78
N LEU A 555 23.18 -3.41 -13.72
CA LEU A 555 21.96 -4.23 -13.77
C LEU A 555 20.67 -3.39 -13.89
N GLY A 556 20.75 -2.07 -13.85
CA GLY A 556 19.60 -1.19 -13.87
C GLY A 556 18.73 -1.26 -12.61
N ILE A 557 19.32 -1.71 -11.49
CA ILE A 557 18.66 -1.77 -10.19
C ILE A 557 18.79 -0.41 -9.52
N GLY A 558 17.67 0.15 -9.03
CA GLY A 558 17.66 1.45 -8.36
C GLY A 558 18.49 1.46 -7.07
N GLU A 559 19.18 2.56 -6.77
CA GLU A 559 20.07 2.73 -5.61
C GLU A 559 19.39 2.35 -4.28
N GLY A 560 18.11 2.69 -4.11
CA GLY A 560 17.35 2.37 -2.89
C GLY A 560 17.25 0.86 -2.56
N VAL A 561 17.39 -0.02 -3.54
CA VAL A 561 17.38 -1.48 -3.30
C VAL A 561 18.65 -1.92 -2.59
N LEU A 562 19.80 -1.44 -3.04
CA LEU A 562 21.09 -1.74 -2.40
C LEU A 562 21.18 -1.08 -1.02
N GLU A 563 20.72 0.16 -0.87
CA GLU A 563 20.68 0.85 0.43
C GLU A 563 19.86 0.10 1.48
N LEU A 564 18.74 -0.51 1.08
CA LEU A 564 17.94 -1.35 1.96
C LEU A 564 18.69 -2.60 2.43
N GLU A 565 19.43 -3.28 1.53
CA GLU A 565 20.24 -4.44 1.89
C GLU A 565 21.38 -4.04 2.85
N VAL A 566 22.08 -2.95 2.56
CA VAL A 566 23.14 -2.39 3.42
C VAL A 566 22.60 -2.01 4.80
N HIS A 567 21.44 -1.34 4.84
CA HIS A 567 20.82 -0.96 6.10
C HIS A 567 20.41 -2.18 6.93
N ALA A 568 19.80 -3.18 6.28
CA ALA A 568 19.39 -4.43 6.94
C ALA A 568 20.61 -5.21 7.48
N PHE A 569 21.70 -5.27 6.73
CA PHE A 569 22.94 -5.90 7.17
C PHE A 569 23.57 -5.17 8.37
N ARG A 570 23.70 -3.85 8.31
CA ARG A 570 24.24 -3.04 9.42
C ARG A 570 23.41 -3.13 10.70
N ALA A 571 22.08 -3.31 10.57
CA ALA A 571 21.19 -3.48 11.72
C ALA A 571 21.29 -4.89 12.35
N HIS A 572 21.53 -5.93 11.55
CA HIS A 572 21.56 -7.34 11.99
C HIS A 572 22.61 -8.16 11.21
N PRO A 573 23.90 -7.99 11.43
CA PRO A 573 24.96 -8.67 10.65
C PRO A 573 24.86 -10.20 10.67
N SER A 574 24.44 -10.79 11.80
CA SER A 574 24.38 -12.25 11.98
C SER A 574 23.13 -12.94 11.36
N SER A 575 22.12 -12.20 10.94
CA SER A 575 20.87 -12.80 10.45
C SER A 575 20.84 -13.07 8.93
N GLN A 576 21.81 -12.57 8.18
CA GLN A 576 21.91 -12.71 6.71
C GLN A 576 22.91 -13.76 6.24
N LEU A 577 23.73 -14.31 7.13
CA LEU A 577 24.75 -15.32 6.83
C LEU A 577 24.26 -16.76 6.98
N GLY A 578 22.97 -16.96 7.32
CA GLY A 578 22.35 -18.28 7.54
C GLY A 578 21.48 -18.77 6.41
#